data_3d5f73d407c6367b920f2e9d183f7072
#
_entry.id   3d5f73d407c6367b920f2e9d183f7072
#
_cell.length_a   1.000
_cell.length_b   1.000
_cell.length_c   1.000
_cell.angle_alpha   90.00
_cell.angle_beta   90.00
_cell.angle_gamma   90.00
#
_symmetry.space_group_name_H-M   'P 1'
#
loop_
_entity.id
_entity.type
_entity.pdbx_description
1 polymer ?
#
loop_
_entity_poly.entity_id
_entity_poly.type
_entity_poly.pdbx_seq_one_letter_code
_entity_poly.pdbx_strand_id
1 'polypeptide(L)'
;MKKYKNSLALMKAYPPHLGHLYLIDTAIENSEHTHVVISHNKSQIIPGEIRFNCLKEIYKDNPNVTVYNFDDTGLPQHDYECGTLDEFYSYWVPKIYELIDELDAVFTSESYGDDFAAYLGVEHFLVDKERTTYPVSGTAVRTNPFDKWDYIPEQIKPYFVKRIAIMGPESVGKSTMTRELANWYQTNFVDEYGRTVYEKNGNKVTHEDFITISVGRQSLEDWNLKKSNKLLFCDTEDITTYLFLKMYCDDWTKEEDQWFLKTLSEKKPYDLYILLKP
;
A
#
# COMPACT_ATOMS: atom_id res chain seq x y z
N MET A 1 -12.95 28.97 -16.89
CA MET A 1 -13.62 27.92 -17.67
C MET A 1 -12.58 26.85 -17.90
N LYS A 2 -12.87 25.61 -17.59
CA LYS A 2 -11.93 24.50 -17.80
C LYS A 2 -11.73 24.29 -19.31
N LYS A 3 -10.51 23.91 -19.72
CA LYS A 3 -10.15 23.83 -21.15
C LYS A 3 -10.72 22.58 -21.82
N TYR A 4 -10.80 21.46 -21.07
CA TYR A 4 -11.21 20.16 -21.57
C TYR A 4 -12.47 19.66 -20.87
N LYS A 5 -13.30 18.88 -21.54
CA LYS A 5 -14.40 18.14 -20.91
C LYS A 5 -13.84 16.91 -20.19
N ASN A 6 -13.16 16.05 -20.95
CA ASN A 6 -12.63 14.77 -20.45
C ASN A 6 -11.14 14.69 -20.67
N SER A 7 -10.40 14.38 -19.62
CA SER A 7 -8.95 14.15 -19.69
C SER A 7 -8.56 12.77 -19.18
N LEU A 8 -7.45 12.27 -19.67
CA LEU A 8 -6.85 11.00 -19.26
C LEU A 8 -5.50 11.24 -18.56
N ALA A 9 -5.29 10.59 -17.42
CA ALA A 9 -4.00 10.39 -16.81
C ALA A 9 -3.74 8.87 -16.71
N LEU A 10 -2.99 8.32 -17.68
CA LEU A 10 -2.59 6.91 -17.68
C LEU A 10 -1.24 6.76 -17.01
N MET A 11 -1.15 5.87 -16.01
CA MET A 11 0.11 5.68 -15.28
C MET A 11 0.20 4.32 -14.60
N LYS A 12 1.41 3.81 -14.43
CA LYS A 12 1.64 2.65 -13.55
C LYS A 12 1.53 3.01 -12.08
N ALA A 13 1.85 4.25 -11.70
CA ALA A 13 1.91 4.73 -10.31
C ALA A 13 2.57 3.70 -9.38
N TYR A 14 3.80 3.32 -9.68
CA TYR A 14 4.49 2.15 -9.11
C TYR A 14 5.67 2.55 -8.23
N PRO A 15 5.40 2.92 -6.93
CA PRO A 15 4.12 3.22 -6.31
C PRO A 15 3.63 4.65 -6.62
N PRO A 16 2.38 5.01 -6.23
CA PRO A 16 1.94 6.40 -6.19
C PRO A 16 2.89 7.27 -5.36
N HIS A 17 3.16 8.48 -5.84
CA HIS A 17 3.96 9.50 -5.15
C HIS A 17 3.46 10.89 -5.52
N LEU A 18 3.90 11.93 -4.80
CA LEU A 18 3.39 13.30 -4.97
C LEU A 18 3.52 13.82 -6.41
N GLY A 19 4.50 13.37 -7.18
CA GLY A 19 4.59 13.72 -8.61
C GLY A 19 3.43 13.16 -9.44
N HIS A 20 2.88 11.97 -9.12
CA HIS A 20 1.68 11.46 -9.76
C HIS A 20 0.44 12.26 -9.34
N LEU A 21 0.33 12.63 -8.05
CA LEU A 21 -0.78 13.46 -7.57
C LEU A 21 -0.76 14.83 -8.24
N TYR A 22 0.42 15.46 -8.37
CA TYR A 22 0.57 16.73 -9.05
C TYR A 22 0.11 16.68 -10.51
N LEU A 23 0.41 15.57 -11.22
CA LEU A 23 -0.07 15.36 -12.59
C LEU A 23 -1.60 15.24 -12.61
N ILE A 24 -2.19 14.44 -11.72
CA ILE A 24 -3.63 14.26 -11.62
C ILE A 24 -4.32 15.58 -11.25
N ASP A 25 -3.81 16.31 -10.27
CA ASP A 25 -4.36 17.58 -9.81
C ASP A 25 -4.31 18.63 -10.94
N THR A 26 -3.21 18.67 -11.72
CA THR A 26 -3.11 19.50 -12.91
C THR A 26 -4.17 19.15 -13.95
N ALA A 27 -4.45 17.86 -14.16
CA ALA A 27 -5.52 17.44 -15.07
C ALA A 27 -6.90 17.86 -14.55
N ILE A 28 -7.15 17.72 -13.24
CA ILE A 28 -8.40 18.16 -12.58
C ILE A 28 -8.62 19.67 -12.72
N GLU A 29 -7.58 20.47 -12.59
CA GLU A 29 -7.66 21.92 -12.74
C GLU A 29 -8.05 22.35 -14.16
N ASN A 30 -7.62 21.57 -15.17
CA ASN A 30 -7.82 21.89 -16.58
C ASN A 30 -9.01 21.20 -17.24
N SER A 31 -9.66 20.22 -16.59
CA SER A 31 -10.70 19.39 -17.19
C SER A 31 -11.98 19.38 -16.34
N GLU A 32 -13.15 19.24 -16.97
CA GLU A 32 -14.43 19.08 -16.28
C GLU A 32 -14.49 17.70 -15.60
N HIS A 33 -13.95 16.66 -16.26
CA HIS A 33 -13.81 15.33 -15.71
C HIS A 33 -12.42 14.75 -16.02
N THR A 34 -11.81 14.08 -15.04
CA THR A 34 -10.49 13.45 -15.17
C THR A 34 -10.59 11.95 -14.95
N HIS A 35 -10.16 11.18 -15.94
CA HIS A 35 -10.06 9.73 -15.89
C HIS A 35 -8.63 9.33 -15.53
N VAL A 36 -8.46 8.69 -14.39
CA VAL A 36 -7.15 8.20 -13.89
C VAL A 36 -7.09 6.70 -14.08
N VAL A 37 -6.27 6.23 -15.03
CA VAL A 37 -6.12 4.81 -15.32
C VAL A 37 -4.82 4.29 -14.71
N ILE A 38 -4.94 3.37 -13.76
CA ILE A 38 -3.81 2.68 -13.13
C ILE A 38 -3.57 1.37 -13.85
N SER A 39 -2.56 1.35 -14.72
CA SER A 39 -2.17 0.12 -15.42
C SER A 39 -1.25 -0.74 -14.56
N HIS A 40 -1.48 -2.03 -14.57
CA HIS A 40 -0.68 -2.98 -13.80
C HIS A 40 -0.73 -4.40 -14.36
N ASN A 41 0.29 -5.18 -14.01
CA ASN A 41 0.31 -6.62 -14.27
C ASN A 41 0.88 -7.39 -13.08
N LYS A 42 0.79 -8.72 -13.17
CA LYS A 42 1.17 -9.64 -12.08
C LYS A 42 2.68 -9.72 -11.81
N SER A 43 3.53 -9.20 -12.70
CA SER A 43 4.99 -9.20 -12.49
C SER A 43 5.47 -8.13 -11.51
N GLN A 44 4.61 -7.19 -11.15
CA GLN A 44 4.96 -6.05 -10.32
C GLN A 44 4.88 -6.39 -8.83
N ILE A 45 5.94 -6.06 -8.06
CA ILE A 45 6.07 -6.38 -6.62
C ILE A 45 4.97 -5.70 -5.79
N ILE A 46 4.63 -4.43 -6.11
CA ILE A 46 3.54 -3.72 -5.45
C ILE A 46 2.25 -4.02 -6.24
N PRO A 47 1.29 -4.74 -5.67
CA PRO A 47 0.05 -5.10 -6.37
C PRO A 47 -0.70 -3.90 -6.94
N GLY A 48 -1.31 -4.05 -8.12
CA GLY A 48 -2.12 -3.02 -8.75
C GLY A 48 -3.27 -2.54 -7.87
N GLU A 49 -3.91 -3.47 -7.18
CA GLU A 49 -5.01 -3.20 -6.25
C GLU A 49 -4.62 -2.20 -5.14
N ILE A 50 -3.43 -2.34 -4.55
CA ILE A 50 -2.94 -1.42 -3.51
C ILE A 50 -2.76 0.00 -4.07
N ARG A 51 -2.23 0.12 -5.28
CA ARG A 51 -2.01 1.40 -5.95
C ARG A 51 -3.32 2.07 -6.37
N PHE A 52 -4.23 1.28 -6.92
CA PHE A 52 -5.58 1.71 -7.25
C PHE A 52 -6.34 2.21 -6.02
N ASN A 53 -6.38 1.42 -4.94
CA ASN A 53 -7.07 1.77 -3.70
C ASN A 53 -6.47 3.04 -3.06
N CYS A 54 -5.16 3.24 -3.17
CA CYS A 54 -4.51 4.48 -2.73
C CYS A 54 -5.09 5.71 -3.45
N LEU A 55 -5.11 5.71 -4.77
CA LEU A 55 -5.59 6.85 -5.55
C LEU A 55 -7.11 7.01 -5.46
N LYS A 56 -7.85 5.91 -5.44
CA LYS A 56 -9.30 5.91 -5.21
C LYS A 56 -9.64 6.56 -3.86
N GLU A 57 -8.91 6.25 -2.80
CA GLU A 57 -9.15 6.85 -1.48
C GLU A 57 -8.78 8.33 -1.44
N ILE A 58 -7.71 8.75 -2.13
CA ILE A 58 -7.31 10.17 -2.21
C ILE A 58 -8.38 11.01 -2.90
N TYR A 59 -8.96 10.51 -3.99
CA TYR A 59 -9.92 11.27 -4.83
C TYR A 59 -11.38 10.89 -4.61
N LYS A 60 -11.71 10.10 -3.57
CA LYS A 60 -13.07 9.57 -3.33
C LYS A 60 -14.16 10.64 -3.22
N ASP A 61 -13.81 11.80 -2.70
CA ASP A 61 -14.75 12.91 -2.47
C ASP A 61 -14.81 13.91 -3.65
N ASN A 62 -14.06 13.65 -4.72
CA ASN A 62 -14.09 14.48 -5.93
C ASN A 62 -14.96 13.84 -7.01
N PRO A 63 -16.19 14.34 -7.27
CA PRO A 63 -17.10 13.75 -8.24
C PRO A 63 -16.63 13.88 -9.69
N ASN A 64 -15.62 14.72 -9.94
CA ASN A 64 -15.05 14.95 -11.25
C ASN A 64 -13.82 14.06 -11.55
N VAL A 65 -13.58 13.03 -10.74
CA VAL A 65 -12.49 12.08 -10.91
C VAL A 65 -13.03 10.67 -10.91
N THR A 66 -12.66 9.91 -11.92
CA THR A 66 -12.88 8.45 -11.94
C THR A 66 -11.54 7.72 -12.00
N VAL A 67 -11.31 6.83 -11.05
CA VAL A 67 -10.09 6.01 -11.01
C VAL A 67 -10.41 4.60 -11.50
N TYR A 68 -9.63 4.10 -12.46
CA TYR A 68 -9.79 2.77 -13.06
C TYR A 68 -8.65 1.87 -12.65
N ASN A 69 -8.98 0.62 -12.34
CA ASN A 69 -8.01 -0.47 -12.11
C ASN A 69 -7.87 -1.29 -13.40
N PHE A 70 -6.78 -1.14 -14.12
CA PHE A 70 -6.60 -1.71 -15.43
C PHE A 70 -5.48 -2.78 -15.44
N ASP A 71 -5.88 -4.05 -15.58
CA ASP A 71 -4.92 -5.15 -15.76
C ASP A 71 -4.41 -5.15 -17.21
N ASP A 72 -3.15 -4.76 -17.39
CA ASP A 72 -2.47 -4.71 -18.68
C ASP A 72 -1.71 -6.02 -19.02
N THR A 73 -2.01 -7.11 -18.31
CA THR A 73 -1.40 -8.42 -18.56
C THR A 73 -1.65 -8.86 -20.00
N GLY A 74 -0.59 -9.11 -20.73
CA GLY A 74 -0.65 -9.51 -22.14
C GLY A 74 -0.60 -8.35 -23.14
N LEU A 75 -0.61 -7.10 -22.68
CA LEU A 75 -0.32 -5.95 -23.53
C LEU A 75 1.20 -5.69 -23.58
N PRO A 76 1.74 -5.21 -24.74
CA PRO A 76 3.13 -4.83 -24.82
C PRO A 76 3.42 -3.67 -23.85
N GLN A 77 4.51 -3.77 -23.11
CA GLN A 77 4.88 -2.78 -22.07
C GLN A 77 5.79 -1.68 -22.64
N HIS A 78 6.41 -1.93 -23.77
CA HIS A 78 7.33 -1.04 -24.46
C HIS A 78 7.15 -1.16 -25.98
N ASP A 79 7.37 -0.05 -26.67
CA ASP A 79 7.30 0.05 -28.13
C ASP A 79 8.27 -0.91 -28.85
N TYR A 80 9.45 -1.15 -28.26
CA TYR A 80 10.43 -2.10 -28.82
C TYR A 80 9.99 -3.58 -28.77
N GLU A 81 8.92 -3.91 -28.03
CA GLU A 81 8.30 -5.24 -28.03
C GLU A 81 7.46 -5.47 -29.29
N CYS A 82 7.16 -4.40 -30.03
CA CYS A 82 6.43 -4.40 -31.28
C CYS A 82 7.35 -3.95 -32.43
N GLY A 83 6.97 -4.28 -33.66
CA GLY A 83 7.75 -3.89 -34.86
C GLY A 83 7.66 -2.40 -35.17
N THR A 84 6.55 -1.75 -34.83
CA THR A 84 6.27 -0.34 -35.08
C THR A 84 5.47 0.31 -33.96
N LEU A 85 5.46 1.66 -33.86
CA LEU A 85 4.58 2.40 -32.97
C LEU A 85 3.10 2.17 -33.29
N ASP A 86 2.75 2.04 -34.56
CA ASP A 86 1.39 1.72 -34.99
C ASP A 86 0.90 0.39 -34.37
N GLU A 87 1.76 -0.63 -34.43
CA GLU A 87 1.46 -1.92 -33.82
C GLU A 87 1.32 -1.79 -32.29
N PHE A 88 2.22 -1.08 -31.61
CA PHE A 88 2.15 -0.86 -30.17
C PHE A 88 0.86 -0.17 -29.75
N TYR A 89 0.52 0.96 -30.38
CA TYR A 89 -0.69 1.69 -30.02
C TYR A 89 -1.97 1.02 -30.50
N SER A 90 -1.93 0.12 -31.49
CA SER A 90 -3.09 -0.68 -31.87
C SER A 90 -3.60 -1.61 -30.75
N TYR A 91 -2.74 -1.96 -29.78
CA TYR A 91 -3.13 -2.69 -28.58
C TYR A 91 -3.71 -1.77 -27.49
N TRP A 92 -3.12 -0.59 -27.29
CA TRP A 92 -3.46 0.29 -26.16
C TRP A 92 -4.68 1.17 -26.41
N VAL A 93 -4.77 1.79 -27.58
CA VAL A 93 -5.83 2.77 -27.88
C VAL A 93 -7.24 2.18 -27.77
N PRO A 94 -7.54 0.99 -28.35
CA PRO A 94 -8.85 0.38 -28.18
C PRO A 94 -9.20 0.10 -26.73
N LYS A 95 -8.21 -0.31 -25.90
CA LYS A 95 -8.43 -0.60 -24.48
C LYS A 95 -8.74 0.65 -23.67
N ILE A 96 -8.18 1.77 -24.01
CA ILE A 96 -8.54 3.05 -23.40
C ILE A 96 -9.97 3.43 -23.76
N TYR A 97 -10.37 3.30 -25.03
CA TYR A 97 -11.72 3.62 -25.48
C TYR A 97 -12.78 2.58 -25.05
N GLU A 98 -12.40 1.37 -24.63
CA GLU A 98 -13.28 0.44 -23.92
C GLU A 98 -13.64 0.94 -22.49
N LEU A 99 -12.79 1.77 -21.89
CA LEU A 99 -12.99 2.33 -20.54
C LEU A 99 -13.64 3.72 -20.56
N ILE A 100 -13.34 4.51 -21.61
CA ILE A 100 -13.66 5.95 -21.66
C ILE A 100 -14.17 6.29 -23.05
N ASP A 101 -15.44 6.70 -23.18
CA ASP A 101 -16.08 6.90 -24.47
C ASP A 101 -15.52 8.12 -25.24
N GLU A 102 -15.25 9.23 -24.57
CA GLU A 102 -14.79 10.50 -25.16
C GLU A 102 -13.60 11.07 -24.37
N LEU A 103 -12.57 11.49 -25.09
CA LEU A 103 -11.40 12.16 -24.55
C LEU A 103 -11.06 13.41 -25.36
N ASP A 104 -10.62 14.48 -24.67
CA ASP A 104 -10.14 15.72 -25.29
C ASP A 104 -8.64 15.91 -25.09
N ALA A 105 -8.08 15.37 -24.00
CA ALA A 105 -6.68 15.53 -23.68
C ALA A 105 -6.09 14.36 -22.88
N VAL A 106 -4.79 14.14 -23.05
CA VAL A 106 -4.00 13.26 -22.19
C VAL A 106 -2.94 14.07 -21.44
N PHE A 107 -2.83 13.83 -20.14
CA PHE A 107 -1.84 14.45 -19.25
C PHE A 107 -0.74 13.42 -18.95
N THR A 108 0.51 13.76 -19.25
CA THR A 108 1.67 12.92 -18.93
C THR A 108 2.84 13.75 -18.43
N SER A 109 3.80 13.10 -17.77
CA SER A 109 5.11 13.68 -17.41
C SER A 109 6.27 13.06 -18.20
N GLU A 110 5.96 12.31 -19.25
CA GLU A 110 6.94 11.50 -19.99
C GLU A 110 6.93 11.86 -21.49
N SER A 111 8.03 11.56 -22.18
CA SER A 111 8.22 11.93 -23.58
C SER A 111 7.31 11.19 -24.56
N TYR A 112 6.80 10.01 -24.20
CA TYR A 112 5.88 9.25 -25.05
C TYR A 112 4.50 9.94 -25.21
N GLY A 113 4.21 10.97 -24.40
CA GLY A 113 2.90 11.61 -24.36
C GLY A 113 2.46 12.22 -25.68
N ASP A 114 3.39 12.77 -26.49
CA ASP A 114 3.07 13.35 -27.80
C ASP A 114 2.57 12.26 -28.79
N ASP A 115 3.27 11.13 -28.87
CA ASP A 115 2.88 10.02 -29.72
C ASP A 115 1.56 9.41 -29.25
N PHE A 116 1.43 9.18 -27.93
CA PHE A 116 0.20 8.60 -27.37
C PHE A 116 -1.03 9.49 -27.62
N ALA A 117 -0.91 10.80 -27.46
CA ALA A 117 -1.99 11.74 -27.76
C ALA A 117 -2.36 11.73 -29.24
N ALA A 118 -1.37 11.66 -30.14
CA ALA A 118 -1.59 11.59 -31.57
C ALA A 118 -2.39 10.33 -31.97
N TYR A 119 -2.07 9.18 -31.40
CA TYR A 119 -2.79 7.93 -31.64
C TYR A 119 -4.19 7.91 -31.01
N LEU A 120 -4.39 8.60 -29.89
CA LEU A 120 -5.72 8.81 -29.29
C LEU A 120 -6.55 9.86 -30.07
N GLY A 121 -5.91 10.70 -30.90
CA GLY A 121 -6.58 11.82 -31.60
C GLY A 121 -6.97 12.98 -30.69
N VAL A 122 -6.20 13.23 -29.61
CA VAL A 122 -6.47 14.23 -28.55
C VAL A 122 -5.29 15.18 -28.33
N GLU A 123 -5.48 16.26 -27.57
CA GLU A 123 -4.37 17.14 -27.17
C GLU A 123 -3.45 16.48 -26.10
N HIS A 124 -2.15 16.74 -26.19
CA HIS A 124 -1.21 16.39 -25.13
C HIS A 124 -0.94 17.59 -24.20
N PHE A 125 -0.98 17.33 -22.89
CA PHE A 125 -0.54 18.28 -21.87
C PHE A 125 0.64 17.70 -21.08
N LEU A 126 1.83 18.25 -21.31
CA LEU A 126 3.05 17.81 -20.63
C LEU A 126 3.16 18.48 -19.25
N VAL A 127 3.22 17.67 -18.19
CA VAL A 127 3.30 18.14 -16.80
C VAL A 127 4.65 17.81 -16.20
N ASP A 128 5.43 18.85 -15.82
CA ASP A 128 6.67 18.78 -15.02
C ASP A 128 7.63 17.64 -15.43
N LYS A 129 7.93 17.52 -16.73
CA LYS A 129 8.83 16.49 -17.27
C LYS A 129 10.17 16.42 -16.53
N GLU A 130 10.71 17.58 -16.15
CA GLU A 130 11.99 17.69 -15.45
C GLU A 130 11.89 17.40 -13.96
N ARG A 131 10.67 17.11 -13.44
CA ARG A 131 10.40 16.83 -12.04
C ARG A 131 10.91 17.90 -11.07
N THR A 132 10.73 19.15 -11.45
CA THR A 132 11.22 20.31 -10.67
C THR A 132 10.36 20.57 -9.43
N THR A 133 9.05 20.29 -9.50
CA THR A 133 8.10 20.46 -8.40
C THR A 133 8.25 19.35 -7.38
N TYR A 134 8.29 18.09 -7.83
CA TYR A 134 8.49 16.93 -6.98
C TYR A 134 9.62 16.05 -7.51
N PRO A 135 10.87 16.19 -6.98
CA PRO A 135 12.04 15.45 -7.46
C PRO A 135 12.02 13.99 -6.96
N VAL A 136 11.04 13.22 -7.45
CA VAL A 136 10.79 11.84 -7.05
C VAL A 136 10.41 10.98 -8.25
N SER A 137 10.75 9.70 -8.20
CA SER A 137 10.30 8.69 -9.15
C SER A 137 9.85 7.42 -8.44
N GLY A 138 8.99 6.65 -9.08
CA GLY A 138 8.55 5.35 -8.55
C GLY A 138 9.73 4.41 -8.28
N THR A 139 10.77 4.43 -9.13
CA THR A 139 11.99 3.66 -8.92
C THR A 139 12.73 4.10 -7.66
N ALA A 140 12.91 5.41 -7.44
CA ALA A 140 13.57 5.92 -6.23
C ALA A 140 12.81 5.51 -4.96
N VAL A 141 11.47 5.56 -4.98
CA VAL A 141 10.63 5.10 -3.86
C VAL A 141 10.79 3.59 -3.63
N ARG A 142 10.77 2.77 -4.69
CA ARG A 142 10.95 1.31 -4.54
C ARG A 142 12.32 0.95 -4.01
N THR A 143 13.37 1.66 -4.42
CA THR A 143 14.75 1.40 -4.00
C THR A 143 14.96 1.76 -2.53
N ASN A 144 14.50 2.93 -2.11
CA ASN A 144 14.58 3.35 -0.71
C ASN A 144 13.37 4.22 -0.32
N PRO A 145 12.28 3.60 0.13
CA PRO A 145 11.07 4.32 0.51
C PRO A 145 11.30 5.27 1.69
N PHE A 146 12.23 4.96 2.59
CA PHE A 146 12.48 5.77 3.79
C PHE A 146 13.16 7.10 3.47
N ASP A 147 14.02 7.14 2.45
CA ASP A 147 14.62 8.40 1.98
C ASP A 147 13.62 9.26 1.20
N LYS A 148 12.57 8.64 0.67
CA LYS A 148 11.52 9.30 -0.10
C LYS A 148 10.19 9.38 0.63
N TRP A 149 10.19 9.18 1.94
CA TRP A 149 8.99 9.05 2.78
C TRP A 149 8.02 10.22 2.64
N ASP A 150 8.53 11.45 2.57
CA ASP A 150 7.73 12.66 2.47
C ASP A 150 7.06 12.84 1.10
N TYR A 151 7.51 12.08 0.10
CA TYR A 151 6.91 12.05 -1.23
C TYR A 151 5.87 10.93 -1.41
N ILE A 152 5.69 10.07 -0.39
CA ILE A 152 4.73 8.95 -0.43
C ILE A 152 3.41 9.41 0.17
N PRO A 153 2.27 9.26 -0.54
CA PRO A 153 0.95 9.56 0.01
C PRO A 153 0.65 8.72 1.26
N GLU A 154 -0.03 9.33 2.24
CA GLU A 154 -0.37 8.68 3.52
C GLU A 154 -1.13 7.36 3.32
N GLN A 155 -1.97 7.28 2.29
CA GLN A 155 -2.81 6.11 1.99
C GLN A 155 -1.99 4.87 1.62
N ILE A 156 -0.76 5.02 1.11
CA ILE A 156 0.09 3.89 0.74
C ILE A 156 1.30 3.72 1.66
N LYS A 157 1.60 4.66 2.55
CA LYS A 157 2.68 4.55 3.55
C LYS A 157 2.63 3.24 4.34
N PRO A 158 1.45 2.73 4.79
CA PRO A 158 1.36 1.47 5.53
C PRO A 158 1.98 0.26 4.82
N TYR A 159 2.00 0.25 3.49
CA TYR A 159 2.66 -0.80 2.71
C TYR A 159 4.17 -0.86 2.93
N PHE A 160 4.81 0.27 3.23
CA PHE A 160 6.26 0.40 3.41
C PHE A 160 6.70 0.37 4.86
N VAL A 161 5.78 0.50 5.82
CA VAL A 161 6.10 0.41 7.25
C VAL A 161 6.73 -0.94 7.57
N LYS A 162 7.87 -0.92 8.27
CA LYS A 162 8.56 -2.10 8.78
C LYS A 162 8.02 -2.47 10.16
N ARG A 163 7.59 -3.72 10.31
CA ARG A 163 7.07 -4.24 11.58
C ARG A 163 8.17 -4.95 12.36
N ILE A 164 8.29 -4.61 13.64
CA ILE A 164 9.33 -5.12 14.53
C ILE A 164 8.65 -5.74 15.75
N ALA A 165 8.82 -7.05 15.94
CA ALA A 165 8.31 -7.77 17.10
C ALA A 165 9.33 -7.78 18.23
N ILE A 166 8.92 -7.42 19.45
CA ILE A 166 9.70 -7.53 20.66
C ILE A 166 9.22 -8.78 21.41
N MET A 167 10.11 -9.76 21.53
CA MET A 167 9.84 -11.09 22.07
C MET A 167 10.68 -11.37 23.33
N GLY A 168 10.27 -12.35 24.09
CA GLY A 168 11.04 -12.85 25.25
C GLY A 168 10.14 -13.30 26.38
N PRO A 169 10.72 -13.89 27.46
CA PRO A 169 9.99 -14.33 28.64
C PRO A 169 9.23 -13.20 29.33
N GLU A 170 8.43 -13.55 30.32
CA GLU A 170 7.80 -12.55 31.18
C GLU A 170 8.83 -11.72 31.95
N SER A 171 8.48 -10.48 32.23
CA SER A 171 9.24 -9.55 33.09
C SER A 171 10.64 -9.14 32.58
N VAL A 172 11.00 -9.40 31.34
CA VAL A 172 12.31 -9.01 30.74
C VAL A 172 12.31 -7.59 30.13
N GLY A 173 11.23 -6.84 30.26
CA GLY A 173 11.17 -5.45 29.79
C GLY A 173 10.65 -5.24 28.37
N LYS A 174 9.96 -6.21 27.76
CA LYS A 174 9.39 -6.10 26.41
C LYS A 174 8.57 -4.83 26.21
N SER A 175 7.56 -4.62 27.04
CA SER A 175 6.65 -3.46 26.95
C SER A 175 7.39 -2.12 27.12
N THR A 176 8.38 -2.08 28.00
CA THR A 176 9.22 -0.89 28.20
C THR A 176 10.04 -0.62 26.94
N MET A 177 10.73 -1.62 26.40
CA MET A 177 11.52 -1.46 25.19
C MET A 177 10.66 -1.09 23.98
N THR A 178 9.50 -1.70 23.82
CA THR A 178 8.56 -1.39 22.75
C THR A 178 8.19 0.10 22.73
N ARG A 179 7.81 0.64 23.89
CA ARG A 179 7.42 2.05 24.05
C ARG A 179 8.60 2.99 23.88
N GLU A 180 9.75 2.68 24.47
CA GLU A 180 10.97 3.49 24.36
C GLU A 180 11.47 3.59 22.93
N LEU A 181 11.49 2.47 22.19
CA LEU A 181 11.86 2.46 20.78
C LEU A 181 10.84 3.24 19.93
N ALA A 182 9.54 3.07 20.16
CA ALA A 182 8.52 3.85 19.45
C ALA A 182 8.66 5.36 19.70
N ASN A 183 8.91 5.76 20.94
CA ASN A 183 9.19 7.16 21.30
C ASN A 183 10.46 7.68 20.62
N TRP A 184 11.54 6.90 20.65
CA TRP A 184 12.81 7.28 20.02
C TRP A 184 12.69 7.50 18.50
N TYR A 185 11.94 6.61 17.84
CA TYR A 185 11.72 6.70 16.39
C TYR A 185 10.50 7.57 16.00
N GLN A 186 9.83 8.19 16.97
CA GLN A 186 8.62 9.01 16.77
C GLN A 186 7.56 8.28 15.93
N THR A 187 7.24 7.06 16.33
CA THR A 187 6.28 6.20 15.64
C THR A 187 5.31 5.55 16.62
N ASN A 188 4.37 4.77 16.09
CA ASN A 188 3.40 4.04 16.89
C ASN A 188 3.95 2.68 17.35
N PHE A 189 3.24 2.11 18.32
CA PHE A 189 3.49 0.77 18.84
C PHE A 189 2.16 0.06 19.10
N VAL A 190 2.24 -1.26 19.27
CA VAL A 190 1.14 -2.13 19.69
C VAL A 190 1.52 -2.73 21.03
N ASP A 191 0.69 -2.46 22.05
CA ASP A 191 0.83 -3.08 23.37
C ASP A 191 0.46 -4.57 23.34
N GLU A 192 0.91 -5.32 24.34
CA GLU A 192 0.57 -6.73 24.56
C GLU A 192 -0.94 -6.88 24.81
N TYR A 193 -1.69 -7.21 23.77
CA TYR A 193 -3.15 -7.36 23.86
C TYR A 193 -3.56 -8.52 24.77
N GLY A 194 -2.73 -9.55 24.91
CA GLY A 194 -2.94 -10.67 25.81
C GLY A 194 -3.10 -10.24 27.27
N ARG A 195 -2.31 -9.27 27.70
CA ARG A 195 -2.42 -8.69 29.05
C ARG A 195 -3.79 -8.04 29.27
N THR A 196 -4.28 -7.28 28.30
CA THR A 196 -5.61 -6.62 28.36
C THR A 196 -6.72 -7.66 28.52
N VAL A 197 -6.67 -8.77 27.78
CA VAL A 197 -7.65 -9.86 27.89
C VAL A 197 -7.53 -10.56 29.24
N TYR A 198 -6.32 -10.89 29.68
CA TYR A 198 -6.05 -11.53 30.97
C TYR A 198 -6.61 -10.72 32.16
N GLU A 199 -6.29 -9.43 32.22
CA GLU A 199 -6.77 -8.54 33.29
C GLU A 199 -8.29 -8.39 33.27
N LYS A 200 -8.89 -8.23 32.09
CA LYS A 200 -10.35 -8.13 31.90
C LYS A 200 -11.10 -9.39 32.37
N ASN A 201 -10.49 -10.55 32.21
CA ASN A 201 -11.08 -11.85 32.59
C ASN A 201 -10.73 -12.27 34.03
N GLY A 202 -10.33 -11.34 34.89
CA GLY A 202 -10.03 -11.59 36.29
C GLY A 202 -8.79 -12.47 36.50
N ASN A 203 -7.77 -12.22 35.70
CA ASN A 203 -6.46 -12.91 35.70
C ASN A 203 -6.56 -14.41 35.35
N LYS A 204 -7.42 -14.72 34.40
CA LYS A 204 -7.58 -16.08 33.84
C LYS A 204 -7.61 -15.99 32.31
N VAL A 205 -7.14 -17.03 31.66
CA VAL A 205 -7.26 -17.22 30.22
C VAL A 205 -7.74 -18.63 29.90
N THR A 206 -8.56 -18.73 28.90
CA THR A 206 -9.02 -19.99 28.28
C THR A 206 -8.39 -20.12 26.90
N HIS A 207 -8.50 -21.30 26.29
CA HIS A 207 -8.02 -21.50 24.92
C HIS A 207 -8.73 -20.56 23.90
N GLU A 208 -10.02 -20.26 24.08
CA GLU A 208 -10.78 -19.32 23.23
C GLU A 208 -10.26 -17.88 23.35
N ASP A 209 -9.73 -17.49 24.53
CA ASP A 209 -9.12 -16.19 24.72
C ASP A 209 -7.88 -16.01 23.86
N PHE A 210 -7.11 -17.07 23.61
CA PHE A 210 -5.91 -16.98 22.74
C PHE A 210 -6.26 -16.70 21.28
N ILE A 211 -7.38 -17.20 20.78
CA ILE A 211 -7.92 -16.83 19.45
C ILE A 211 -8.30 -15.35 19.46
N THR A 212 -9.02 -14.91 20.48
CA THR A 212 -9.41 -13.52 20.66
C THR A 212 -8.19 -12.59 20.74
N ILE A 213 -7.14 -13.01 21.45
CA ILE A 213 -5.87 -12.29 21.56
C ILE A 213 -5.21 -12.14 20.19
N SER A 214 -5.10 -13.21 19.41
CA SER A 214 -4.47 -13.18 18.09
C SER A 214 -5.23 -12.25 17.12
N VAL A 215 -6.56 -12.38 17.05
CA VAL A 215 -7.41 -11.54 16.17
C VAL A 215 -7.39 -10.07 16.60
N GLY A 216 -7.54 -9.81 17.90
CA GLY A 216 -7.54 -8.44 18.45
C GLY A 216 -6.21 -7.74 18.26
N ARG A 217 -5.10 -8.43 18.47
CA ARG A 217 -3.77 -7.91 18.22
C ARG A 217 -3.56 -7.57 16.75
N GLN A 218 -4.00 -8.42 15.82
CA GLN A 218 -3.92 -8.13 14.40
C GLN A 218 -4.69 -6.85 14.03
N SER A 219 -5.89 -6.69 14.57
CA SER A 219 -6.69 -5.48 14.35
C SER A 219 -5.99 -4.22 14.87
N LEU A 220 -5.29 -4.33 16.01
CA LEU A 220 -4.48 -3.23 16.55
C LEU A 220 -3.25 -2.93 15.69
N GLU A 221 -2.58 -3.95 15.15
CA GLU A 221 -1.47 -3.74 14.21
C GLU A 221 -1.94 -3.02 12.95
N ASP A 222 -3.03 -3.48 12.32
CA ASP A 222 -3.58 -2.87 11.10
C ASP A 222 -4.01 -1.42 11.34
N TRP A 223 -4.55 -1.12 12.52
CA TRP A 223 -4.89 0.25 12.91
C TRP A 223 -3.66 1.13 13.09
N ASN A 224 -2.65 0.62 13.80
CA ASN A 224 -1.44 1.38 14.09
C ASN A 224 -0.52 1.54 12.86
N LEU A 225 -0.50 0.56 11.94
CA LEU A 225 0.23 0.65 10.67
C LEU A 225 -0.14 1.93 9.90
N LYS A 226 -1.43 2.28 9.86
CA LYS A 226 -1.92 3.47 9.14
C LYS A 226 -1.39 4.79 9.70
N LYS A 227 -0.90 4.79 10.94
CA LYS A 227 -0.42 5.98 11.65
C LYS A 227 1.08 5.94 11.94
N SER A 228 1.75 4.88 11.53
CA SER A 228 3.16 4.65 11.84
C SER A 228 4.08 5.41 10.91
N ASN A 229 5.14 5.95 11.49
CA ASN A 229 6.22 6.61 10.76
C ASN A 229 7.36 5.63 10.50
N LYS A 230 7.38 5.03 9.30
CA LYS A 230 8.41 4.08 8.83
C LYS A 230 8.47 2.75 9.58
N LEU A 231 8.32 2.73 10.89
CA LEU A 231 8.43 1.56 11.76
C LEU A 231 7.17 1.38 12.61
N LEU A 232 6.82 0.14 12.93
CA LEU A 232 5.81 -0.20 13.95
C LEU A 232 6.43 -1.23 14.91
N PHE A 233 6.47 -0.90 16.20
CA PHE A 233 6.95 -1.81 17.24
C PHE A 233 5.77 -2.55 17.87
N CYS A 234 5.87 -3.88 17.97
CA CYS A 234 4.82 -4.74 18.52
C CYS A 234 5.35 -5.46 19.76
N ASP A 235 4.67 -5.25 20.90
CA ASP A 235 4.92 -6.02 22.12
C ASP A 235 4.26 -7.37 21.97
N THR A 236 5.09 -8.39 21.83
CA THR A 236 4.65 -9.77 21.57
C THR A 236 4.14 -9.96 20.13
N GLU A 237 3.95 -11.19 19.72
CA GLU A 237 3.49 -11.60 18.40
C GLU A 237 2.80 -12.97 18.44
N ASP A 238 2.28 -13.47 17.30
CA ASP A 238 1.45 -14.69 17.27
C ASP A 238 2.18 -15.97 17.64
N ILE A 239 3.49 -16.10 17.39
CA ILE A 239 4.27 -17.29 17.78
C ILE A 239 4.30 -17.38 19.30
N THR A 240 4.54 -16.25 19.98
CA THR A 240 4.51 -16.19 21.44
C THR A 240 3.09 -16.48 21.98
N THR A 241 2.05 -15.93 21.33
CA THR A 241 0.65 -16.21 21.67
C THR A 241 0.35 -17.71 21.55
N TYR A 242 0.78 -18.35 20.48
CA TYR A 242 0.63 -19.80 20.28
C TYR A 242 1.41 -20.64 21.30
N LEU A 243 2.63 -20.21 21.64
CA LEU A 243 3.42 -20.89 22.68
C LEU A 243 2.74 -20.77 24.04
N PHE A 244 2.18 -19.62 24.39
CA PHE A 244 1.41 -19.45 25.64
C PHE A 244 0.15 -20.30 25.67
N LEU A 245 -0.58 -20.42 24.57
CA LEU A 245 -1.70 -21.37 24.48
C LEU A 245 -1.24 -22.77 24.90
N LYS A 246 -0.14 -23.25 24.33
CA LYS A 246 0.40 -24.58 24.63
C LYS A 246 0.97 -24.75 26.04
N MET A 247 1.33 -23.67 26.70
CA MET A 247 1.86 -23.69 28.07
C MET A 247 0.79 -23.59 29.14
N TYR A 248 -0.32 -22.88 28.87
CA TYR A 248 -1.31 -22.55 29.88
C TYR A 248 -2.65 -23.26 29.72
N CYS A 249 -2.89 -23.89 28.57
CA CYS A 249 -4.12 -24.63 28.29
C CYS A 249 -3.79 -26.08 27.88
N ASP A 250 -4.40 -27.04 28.59
CA ASP A 250 -4.26 -28.48 28.28
C ASP A 250 -5.42 -29.02 27.41
N ASP A 251 -6.50 -28.24 27.27
CA ASP A 251 -7.76 -28.61 26.64
C ASP A 251 -7.98 -28.06 25.24
N TRP A 252 -6.91 -27.51 24.60
CA TRP A 252 -6.99 -27.02 23.22
C TRP A 252 -7.15 -28.16 22.20
N THR A 253 -7.95 -27.93 21.16
CA THR A 253 -8.32 -28.94 20.15
C THR A 253 -7.31 -28.98 18.97
N LYS A 254 -7.39 -30.05 18.15
CA LYS A 254 -6.65 -30.13 16.89
C LYS A 254 -7.05 -29.04 15.90
N GLU A 255 -8.32 -28.67 15.89
CA GLU A 255 -8.88 -27.64 15.03
C GLU A 255 -8.28 -26.26 15.37
N GLU A 256 -8.14 -25.94 16.65
CA GLU A 256 -7.52 -24.73 17.13
C GLU A 256 -6.02 -24.68 16.83
N ASP A 257 -5.32 -25.80 16.99
CA ASP A 257 -3.92 -25.95 16.61
C ASP A 257 -3.73 -25.68 15.10
N GLN A 258 -4.57 -26.28 14.26
CA GLN A 258 -4.56 -26.06 12.83
C GLN A 258 -4.88 -24.60 12.46
N TRP A 259 -5.83 -23.98 13.15
CA TRP A 259 -6.18 -22.59 12.95
C TRP A 259 -4.98 -21.66 13.22
N PHE A 260 -4.30 -21.83 14.37
CA PHE A 260 -3.11 -21.05 14.70
C PHE A 260 -1.97 -21.25 13.68
N LEU A 261 -1.66 -22.51 13.34
CA LEU A 261 -0.61 -22.84 12.37
C LEU A 261 -0.94 -22.24 10.99
N LYS A 262 -2.19 -22.31 10.56
CA LYS A 262 -2.64 -21.69 9.32
C LYS A 262 -2.49 -20.16 9.39
N THR A 263 -2.98 -19.53 10.44
CA THR A 263 -2.88 -18.08 10.66
C THR A 263 -1.41 -17.61 10.62
N LEU A 264 -0.51 -18.34 11.28
CA LEU A 264 0.94 -18.04 11.25
C LEU A 264 1.52 -18.18 9.84
N SER A 265 1.10 -19.18 9.07
CA SER A 265 1.61 -19.43 7.71
C SER A 265 1.12 -18.41 6.68
N GLU A 266 -0.06 -17.84 6.88
CA GLU A 266 -0.68 -16.86 5.97
C GLU A 266 -0.27 -15.42 6.27
N LYS A 267 0.23 -15.13 7.47
CA LYS A 267 0.68 -13.80 7.85
C LYS A 267 2.00 -13.42 7.20
N LYS A 268 2.09 -12.18 6.75
CA LYS A 268 3.39 -11.59 6.40
C LYS A 268 4.26 -11.57 7.67
N PRO A 269 5.47 -12.16 7.65
CA PRO A 269 6.36 -12.14 8.80
C PRO A 269 6.74 -10.70 9.17
N TYR A 270 7.17 -10.50 10.41
CA TYR A 270 7.77 -9.24 10.82
C TYR A 270 9.11 -9.04 10.10
N ASP A 271 9.46 -7.79 9.85
CA ASP A 271 10.73 -7.45 9.20
C ASP A 271 11.93 -7.68 10.14
N LEU A 272 11.69 -7.62 11.47
CA LEU A 272 12.69 -7.89 12.49
C LEU A 272 12.04 -8.46 13.75
N TYR A 273 12.71 -9.45 14.37
CA TYR A 273 12.37 -9.99 15.67
C TYR A 273 13.50 -9.66 16.65
N ILE A 274 13.18 -9.00 17.76
CA ILE A 274 14.12 -8.69 18.85
C ILE A 274 13.78 -9.57 20.04
N LEU A 275 14.66 -10.54 20.33
CA LEU A 275 14.49 -11.46 21.46
C LEU A 275 15.24 -10.94 22.68
N LEU A 276 14.50 -10.57 23.73
CA LEU A 276 15.06 -10.19 25.02
C LEU A 276 15.41 -11.44 25.84
N LYS A 277 16.57 -11.42 26.45
CA LYS A 277 17.02 -12.47 27.37
C LYS A 277 16.67 -12.09 28.80
N PRO A 278 16.47 -13.10 29.71
CA PRO A 278 16.32 -12.88 31.14
C PRO A 278 17.51 -12.18 31.76
#